data_d628c535055a536846051c8c51d86f1f
#
_entry.id   d628c535055a536846051c8c51d86f1f
#
_cell.length_a   1.000
_cell.length_b   1.000
_cell.length_c   1.000
_cell.angle_alpha   90.00
_cell.angle_beta   90.00
_cell.angle_gamma   90.00
#
_symmetry.space_group_name_H-M   'P 1'
#
loop_
_entity.id
_entity.type
_entity.pdbx_description
1 polymer ?
#
loop_
_entity_poly.entity_id
_entity_poly.type
_entity_poly.pdbx_seq_one_letter_code
_entity_poly.pdbx_strand_id
1 'polypeptide(L)'
;MIRFEQTFMNFLLEHQERHNRTYHFLILMDGLISAAKHIQHYYLTGALKGNLGLAGNINVQGENVLRMDQIAHEITLHYLKASGRVIHAVSEETEEIIPINPEGGRYFIYFDPLDGSSNVPHGLPVGFLFGIAKRNLEGPEDGHLRPGKDYIAAGMFVIPTGTFTLGLKDAGTWRFHIDETMNFVRPTRMTLPEDKKEWELSFNASNRYTYSEKVQKWIAENESKYAFRYLGALAGDFHRVLANGGMFMYPAIVNHPNPKKNRPDGKLRLMYEAAVVAFMCREAGGDAVDETGTPILNVQPKKHHQRTALYVGSKPLIDDIARVLRG
;
A
#
# COMPACT_ATOMS: atom_id res chain seq x y z
N MET A 1 27.70 -25.38 6.86
CA MET A 1 27.44 -24.52 8.05
C MET A 1 26.02 -23.98 7.89
N ILE A 2 25.10 -24.37 8.78
CA ILE A 2 23.71 -23.90 8.76
C ILE A 2 23.77 -22.42 9.20
N ARG A 3 23.34 -21.49 8.32
CA ARG A 3 23.14 -20.07 8.67
C ARG A 3 21.68 -19.90 9.10
N PHE A 4 21.48 -19.45 10.31
CA PHE A 4 20.16 -19.00 10.75
C PHE A 4 19.97 -17.56 10.28
N GLU A 5 18.97 -17.34 9.43
CA GLU A 5 18.60 -15.99 8.99
C GLU A 5 17.85 -15.25 10.12
N GLN A 6 18.04 -13.94 10.20
CA GLN A 6 17.28 -13.11 11.16
C GLN A 6 15.80 -13.17 10.78
N THR A 7 14.96 -13.56 11.74
CA THR A 7 13.50 -13.57 11.55
C THR A 7 12.92 -12.17 11.67
N PHE A 8 11.73 -11.97 11.10
CA PHE A 8 10.99 -10.71 11.22
C PHE A 8 10.75 -10.30 12.67
N MET A 9 10.39 -11.25 13.54
CA MET A 9 10.16 -10.94 14.97
C MET A 9 11.43 -10.51 15.69
N ASN A 10 12.56 -11.16 15.43
CA ASN A 10 13.85 -10.73 16.00
C ASN A 10 14.24 -9.33 15.51
N PHE A 11 14.04 -9.06 14.23
CA PHE A 11 14.24 -7.73 13.66
C PHE A 11 13.37 -6.67 14.36
N LEU A 12 12.08 -6.95 14.58
CA LEU A 12 11.20 -6.01 15.28
C LEU A 12 11.58 -5.80 16.73
N LEU A 13 12.03 -6.84 17.45
CA LEU A 13 12.50 -6.72 18.83
C LEU A 13 13.71 -5.77 18.93
N GLU A 14 14.70 -5.93 18.07
CA GLU A 14 15.87 -5.01 18.02
C GLU A 14 15.47 -3.56 17.71
N HIS A 15 14.49 -3.37 16.79
CA HIS A 15 13.97 -2.03 16.45
C HIS A 15 13.04 -1.47 17.52
N GLN A 16 12.40 -2.32 18.34
CA GLN A 16 11.62 -1.88 19.49
C GLN A 16 12.50 -1.17 20.52
N GLU A 17 13.61 -1.77 20.88
CA GLU A 17 14.54 -1.21 21.87
C GLU A 17 15.09 0.14 21.40
N ARG A 18 15.47 0.25 20.12
CA ARG A 18 16.05 1.48 19.55
C ARG A 18 15.05 2.61 19.37
N HIS A 19 13.77 2.31 19.10
CA HIS A 19 12.76 3.29 18.69
C HIS A 19 11.57 3.39 19.64
N ASN A 20 11.71 2.94 20.88
CA ASN A 20 10.67 2.98 21.93
C ASN A 20 9.30 2.43 21.46
N ARG A 21 9.33 1.35 20.67
CA ARG A 21 8.12 0.65 20.23
C ARG A 21 7.69 -0.35 21.28
N THR A 22 6.40 -0.41 21.57
CA THR A 22 5.87 -1.24 22.66
C THR A 22 5.58 -2.67 22.19
N TYR A 23 5.52 -3.63 23.11
CA TYR A 23 5.10 -5.00 22.84
C TYR A 23 3.70 -5.07 22.18
N HIS A 24 2.86 -4.06 22.37
CA HIS A 24 1.56 -3.95 21.68
C HIS A 24 1.72 -3.87 20.17
N PHE A 25 2.75 -3.19 19.69
CA PHE A 25 3.08 -3.12 18.27
C PHE A 25 3.51 -4.48 17.72
N LEU A 26 4.31 -5.23 18.49
CA LEU A 26 4.75 -6.58 18.08
C LEU A 26 3.56 -7.54 17.95
N ILE A 27 2.61 -7.53 18.91
CA ILE A 27 1.40 -8.36 18.84
C ILE A 27 0.55 -7.99 17.62
N LEU A 28 0.40 -6.70 17.32
CA LEU A 28 -0.32 -6.25 16.14
C LEU A 28 0.37 -6.73 14.85
N MET A 29 1.68 -6.59 14.76
CA MET A 29 2.45 -7.00 13.58
C MET A 29 2.40 -8.52 13.38
N ASP A 30 2.44 -9.32 14.45
CA ASP A 30 2.26 -10.77 14.38
C ASP A 30 0.89 -11.15 13.80
N GLY A 31 -0.17 -10.43 14.23
CA GLY A 31 -1.50 -10.60 13.66
C GLY A 31 -1.58 -10.28 12.17
N LEU A 32 -0.97 -9.17 11.72
CA LEU A 32 -0.94 -8.77 10.30
C LEU A 32 -0.13 -9.76 9.45
N ILE A 33 1.00 -10.25 9.96
CA ILE A 33 1.80 -11.30 9.31
C ILE A 33 0.99 -12.60 9.16
N SER A 34 0.28 -12.98 10.22
CA SER A 34 -0.56 -14.18 10.20
C SER A 34 -1.73 -14.05 9.21
N ALA A 35 -2.34 -12.85 9.14
CA ALA A 35 -3.36 -12.56 8.13
C ALA A 35 -2.79 -12.71 6.72
N ALA A 36 -1.65 -12.10 6.42
CA ALA A 36 -1.01 -12.17 5.11
C ALA A 36 -0.70 -13.62 4.66
N LYS A 37 -0.14 -14.44 5.57
CA LYS A 37 0.12 -15.87 5.31
C LYS A 37 -1.16 -16.62 5.00
N HIS A 38 -2.23 -16.34 5.73
CA HIS A 38 -3.52 -16.99 5.55
C HIS A 38 -4.18 -16.58 4.23
N ILE A 39 -4.15 -15.29 3.88
CA ILE A 39 -4.61 -14.77 2.58
C ILE A 39 -3.82 -15.43 1.44
N GLN A 40 -2.50 -15.50 1.54
CA GLN A 40 -1.65 -16.17 0.55
C GLN A 40 -2.03 -17.65 0.38
N HIS A 41 -2.31 -18.38 1.48
CA HIS A 41 -2.76 -19.76 1.41
C HIS A 41 -4.07 -19.89 0.62
N TYR A 42 -5.06 -19.02 0.90
CA TYR A 42 -6.33 -19.04 0.15
C TYR A 42 -6.15 -18.64 -1.30
N TYR A 43 -5.27 -17.69 -1.60
CA TYR A 43 -4.93 -17.33 -2.98
C TYR A 43 -4.35 -18.54 -3.74
N LEU A 44 -3.33 -19.21 -3.20
CA LEU A 44 -2.67 -20.34 -3.83
C LEU A 44 -3.59 -21.57 -4.02
N THR A 45 -4.54 -21.76 -3.12
CA THR A 45 -5.50 -22.86 -3.19
C THR A 45 -6.86 -22.47 -3.78
N GLY A 46 -7.01 -21.21 -4.17
CA GLY A 46 -8.29 -20.60 -4.53
C GLY A 46 -8.96 -21.24 -5.76
N ALA A 47 -8.18 -21.63 -6.78
CA ALA A 47 -8.70 -22.30 -7.96
C ALA A 47 -9.39 -23.62 -7.61
N LEU A 48 -8.77 -24.41 -6.73
CA LEU A 48 -9.33 -25.70 -6.28
C LEU A 48 -10.56 -25.54 -5.40
N LYS A 49 -10.69 -24.41 -4.71
CA LYS A 49 -11.79 -24.12 -3.77
C LYS A 49 -12.89 -23.27 -4.37
N GLY A 50 -12.78 -22.88 -5.65
CA GLY A 50 -13.75 -22.00 -6.33
C GLY A 50 -13.74 -20.54 -5.82
N ASN A 51 -12.63 -20.08 -5.24
CA ASN A 51 -12.51 -18.73 -4.63
C ASN A 51 -12.07 -17.64 -5.63
N LEU A 52 -11.74 -18.02 -6.89
CA LEU A 52 -11.25 -17.07 -7.90
C LEU A 52 -12.39 -16.40 -8.69
N GLY A 53 -13.65 -16.71 -8.39
CA GLY A 53 -14.82 -16.15 -9.07
C GLY A 53 -15.42 -14.93 -8.37
N LEU A 54 -16.42 -14.33 -9.02
CA LEU A 54 -17.22 -13.24 -8.44
C LEU A 54 -18.02 -13.74 -7.23
N ALA A 55 -18.13 -12.90 -6.21
CA ALA A 55 -18.96 -13.16 -5.03
C ALA A 55 -20.46 -12.96 -5.27
N GLY A 56 -20.80 -12.28 -6.37
CA GLY A 56 -22.18 -11.91 -6.70
C GLY A 56 -22.65 -10.59 -6.06
N ASN A 57 -21.75 -9.90 -5.36
CA ASN A 57 -22.02 -8.62 -4.69
C ASN A 57 -21.27 -7.47 -5.40
N ILE A 58 -21.74 -6.25 -5.16
CA ILE A 58 -21.05 -5.01 -5.57
C ILE A 58 -20.59 -4.33 -4.29
N ASN A 59 -19.32 -3.90 -4.24
CA ASN A 59 -18.79 -3.18 -3.08
C ASN A 59 -19.27 -1.73 -3.02
N VAL A 60 -18.95 -1.03 -1.94
CA VAL A 60 -19.28 0.39 -1.71
C VAL A 60 -18.73 1.33 -2.79
N GLN A 61 -17.79 0.85 -3.60
CA GLN A 61 -17.17 1.56 -4.70
C GLN A 61 -17.93 1.36 -6.04
N GLY A 62 -18.94 0.47 -6.08
CA GLY A 62 -19.65 0.08 -7.28
C GLY A 62 -18.90 -0.92 -8.18
N GLU A 63 -17.91 -1.62 -7.61
CA GLU A 63 -17.10 -2.63 -8.28
C GLU A 63 -17.61 -4.04 -7.92
N ASN A 64 -17.49 -5.00 -8.85
CA ASN A 64 -17.80 -6.40 -8.55
C ASN A 64 -16.80 -6.96 -7.56
N VAL A 65 -17.29 -7.47 -6.42
CA VAL A 65 -16.46 -8.08 -5.39
C VAL A 65 -16.11 -9.50 -5.80
N LEU A 66 -14.84 -9.84 -5.71
CA LEU A 66 -14.39 -11.22 -5.80
C LEU A 66 -14.54 -11.92 -4.45
N ARG A 67 -14.71 -13.24 -4.47
CA ARG A 67 -14.72 -14.02 -3.23
C ARG A 67 -13.43 -13.87 -2.43
N MET A 68 -12.30 -13.66 -3.12
CA MET A 68 -11.01 -13.45 -2.46
C MET A 68 -10.94 -12.11 -1.70
N ASP A 69 -11.59 -11.04 -2.18
CA ASP A 69 -11.65 -9.76 -1.45
C ASP A 69 -12.35 -9.97 -0.11
N GLN A 70 -13.52 -10.67 -0.10
CA GLN A 70 -14.26 -10.97 1.12
C GLN A 70 -13.46 -11.86 2.08
N ILE A 71 -12.84 -12.93 1.56
CA ILE A 71 -12.02 -13.85 2.35
C ILE A 71 -10.83 -13.10 2.97
N ALA A 72 -10.13 -12.28 2.19
CA ALA A 72 -8.99 -11.50 2.67
C ALA A 72 -9.41 -10.48 3.74
N HIS A 73 -10.56 -9.82 3.55
CA HIS A 73 -11.14 -8.91 4.51
C HIS A 73 -11.48 -9.61 5.84
N GLU A 74 -12.21 -10.72 5.78
CA GLU A 74 -12.61 -11.49 6.97
C GLU A 74 -11.41 -12.04 7.74
N ILE A 75 -10.40 -12.57 7.03
CA ILE A 75 -9.14 -13.04 7.63
C ILE A 75 -8.45 -11.88 8.35
N THR A 76 -8.33 -10.73 7.71
CA THR A 76 -7.68 -9.55 8.31
C THR A 76 -8.40 -9.12 9.57
N LEU A 77 -9.73 -8.99 9.54
CA LEU A 77 -10.51 -8.63 10.72
C LEU A 77 -10.39 -9.65 11.85
N HIS A 78 -10.34 -10.94 11.54
CA HIS A 78 -10.14 -11.98 12.55
C HIS A 78 -8.85 -11.76 13.34
N TYR A 79 -7.73 -11.55 12.66
CA TYR A 79 -6.43 -11.34 13.31
C TYR A 79 -6.32 -9.98 14.01
N LEU A 80 -6.93 -8.93 13.47
CA LEU A 80 -6.98 -7.62 14.14
C LEU A 80 -7.75 -7.70 15.46
N LYS A 81 -8.90 -8.40 15.46
CA LYS A 81 -9.70 -8.66 16.68
C LYS A 81 -8.91 -9.49 17.69
N ALA A 82 -8.29 -10.60 17.24
CA ALA A 82 -7.49 -11.48 18.09
C ALA A 82 -6.29 -10.75 18.73
N SER A 83 -5.70 -9.76 18.05
CA SER A 83 -4.61 -8.96 18.60
C SER A 83 -5.04 -8.14 19.83
N GLY A 84 -6.30 -7.69 19.87
CA GLY A 84 -6.83 -6.80 20.90
C GLY A 84 -6.15 -5.41 20.96
N ARG A 85 -5.41 -5.01 19.90
CA ARG A 85 -4.58 -3.79 19.90
C ARG A 85 -5.10 -2.68 19.03
N VAL A 86 -6.11 -2.95 18.22
CA VAL A 86 -6.72 -2.01 17.28
C VAL A 86 -7.94 -1.37 17.89
N ILE A 87 -8.05 -0.05 17.79
CA ILE A 87 -9.22 0.72 18.20
C ILE A 87 -10.29 0.56 17.12
N HIS A 88 -9.94 1.05 15.95
CA HIS A 88 -10.77 1.02 14.76
C HIS A 88 -9.94 0.61 13.55
N ALA A 89 -10.60 -0.03 12.60
CA ALA A 89 -10.08 -0.33 11.29
C ALA A 89 -10.90 0.38 10.21
N VAL A 90 -10.22 0.84 9.16
CA VAL A 90 -10.82 1.34 7.91
C VAL A 90 -10.39 0.39 6.82
N SER A 91 -11.34 -0.27 6.18
CA SER A 91 -11.11 -1.23 5.10
C SER A 91 -11.65 -0.69 3.78
N GLU A 92 -11.05 -1.08 2.67
CA GLU A 92 -11.60 -0.81 1.34
C GLU A 92 -13.00 -1.42 1.16
N GLU A 93 -13.25 -2.58 1.78
CA GLU A 93 -14.45 -3.39 1.57
C GLU A 93 -15.67 -2.93 2.37
N THR A 94 -15.53 -1.97 3.28
CA THR A 94 -16.65 -1.48 4.11
C THR A 94 -16.72 0.04 4.09
N GLU A 95 -17.93 0.58 3.94
CA GLU A 95 -18.16 2.03 3.91
C GLU A 95 -17.83 2.69 5.25
N GLU A 96 -18.20 2.03 6.34
CA GLU A 96 -18.04 2.56 7.68
C GLU A 96 -16.77 2.06 8.37
N ILE A 97 -16.35 2.83 9.36
CA ILE A 97 -15.28 2.45 10.27
C ILE A 97 -15.69 1.22 11.08
N ILE A 98 -14.77 0.29 11.24
CA ILE A 98 -14.99 -0.97 11.94
C ILE A 98 -14.45 -0.84 13.38
N PRO A 99 -15.29 -0.81 14.40
CA PRO A 99 -14.83 -0.83 15.78
C PRO A 99 -14.27 -2.22 16.12
N ILE A 100 -13.05 -2.28 16.63
CA ILE A 100 -12.38 -3.52 17.04
C ILE A 100 -12.28 -3.62 18.55
N ASN A 101 -11.59 -2.70 19.18
CA ASN A 101 -11.46 -2.58 20.64
C ASN A 101 -11.36 -1.09 21.02
N PRO A 102 -12.48 -0.36 21.03
CA PRO A 102 -12.49 1.09 21.23
C PRO A 102 -11.87 1.53 22.57
N GLU A 103 -12.04 0.73 23.61
CA GLU A 103 -11.56 1.07 24.96
C GLU A 103 -10.10 0.69 25.20
N GLY A 104 -9.69 -0.52 24.77
CA GLY A 104 -8.36 -1.08 25.05
C GLY A 104 -7.37 -0.98 23.90
N GLY A 105 -7.82 -0.64 22.70
CA GLY A 105 -6.98 -0.51 21.52
C GLY A 105 -6.02 0.67 21.59
N ARG A 106 -4.92 0.59 20.82
CA ARG A 106 -3.86 1.61 20.78
C ARG A 106 -3.56 2.12 19.39
N TYR A 107 -4.09 1.45 18.35
CA TYR A 107 -3.76 1.73 16.95
C TYR A 107 -5.01 1.86 16.10
N PHE A 108 -4.94 2.74 15.12
CA PHE A 108 -5.82 2.78 13.96
C PHE A 108 -5.15 2.00 12.84
N ILE A 109 -5.92 1.17 12.13
CA ILE A 109 -5.46 0.42 10.96
C ILE A 109 -6.26 0.85 9.74
N TYR A 110 -5.55 1.13 8.67
CA TYR A 110 -6.09 1.42 7.34
C TYR A 110 -5.60 0.33 6.42
N PHE A 111 -6.49 -0.41 5.75
CA PHE A 111 -6.04 -1.54 4.95
C PHE A 111 -6.87 -1.76 3.69
N ASP A 112 -6.18 -2.16 2.64
CA ASP A 112 -6.71 -2.80 1.45
C ASP A 112 -6.35 -4.29 1.55
N PRO A 113 -7.34 -5.17 1.73
CA PRO A 113 -7.07 -6.59 1.92
C PRO A 113 -6.54 -7.29 0.67
N LEU A 114 -6.83 -6.76 -0.52
CA LEU A 114 -6.44 -7.40 -1.78
C LEU A 114 -6.31 -6.42 -2.96
N ASP A 115 -5.33 -5.52 -2.91
CA ASP A 115 -4.98 -4.61 -4.01
C ASP A 115 -4.76 -5.36 -5.34
N GLY A 116 -5.39 -4.86 -6.38
CA GLY A 116 -5.28 -5.45 -7.71
C GLY A 116 -6.06 -6.75 -7.88
N SER A 117 -7.19 -6.91 -7.20
CA SER A 117 -8.02 -8.12 -7.21
C SER A 117 -8.43 -8.58 -8.61
N SER A 118 -8.50 -7.68 -9.61
CA SER A 118 -8.71 -8.05 -11.02
C SER A 118 -7.64 -9.00 -11.58
N ASN A 119 -6.49 -9.11 -10.94
CA ASN A 119 -5.42 -10.05 -11.29
C ASN A 119 -5.66 -11.48 -10.78
N VAL A 120 -6.54 -11.65 -9.78
CA VAL A 120 -6.81 -12.95 -9.13
C VAL A 120 -7.24 -14.03 -10.12
N PRO A 121 -8.20 -13.80 -11.04
CA PRO A 121 -8.64 -14.83 -11.99
C PRO A 121 -7.53 -15.29 -12.95
N HIS A 122 -6.49 -14.48 -13.10
CA HIS A 122 -5.37 -14.71 -14.02
C HIS A 122 -4.13 -15.27 -13.32
N GLY A 123 -4.17 -15.46 -11.99
CA GLY A 123 -3.02 -15.94 -11.22
C GLY A 123 -1.85 -14.94 -11.16
N LEU A 124 -2.12 -13.66 -11.37
CA LEU A 124 -1.12 -12.59 -11.37
C LEU A 124 -0.96 -11.99 -9.96
N PRO A 125 0.17 -11.35 -9.64
CA PRO A 125 0.40 -10.77 -8.32
C PRO A 125 -0.68 -9.76 -7.91
N VAL A 126 -1.03 -9.84 -6.63
CA VAL A 126 -1.91 -8.92 -5.90
C VAL A 126 -1.23 -8.47 -4.62
N GLY A 127 -1.81 -7.51 -3.89
CA GLY A 127 -1.23 -6.97 -2.67
C GLY A 127 -2.15 -7.04 -1.47
N PHE A 128 -1.58 -7.12 -0.28
CA PHE A 128 -2.24 -6.75 0.97
C PHE A 128 -1.50 -5.51 1.52
N LEU A 129 -2.20 -4.40 1.63
CA LEU A 129 -1.67 -3.10 2.01
C LEU A 129 -2.21 -2.69 3.38
N PHE A 130 -1.37 -2.10 4.24
CA PHE A 130 -1.84 -1.54 5.51
C PHE A 130 -1.01 -0.34 5.97
N GLY A 131 -1.69 0.61 6.62
CA GLY A 131 -1.09 1.73 7.35
C GLY A 131 -1.48 1.67 8.83
N ILE A 132 -0.58 2.04 9.72
CA ILE A 132 -0.76 2.02 11.17
C ILE A 132 -0.52 3.41 11.73
N ALA A 133 -1.53 3.99 12.40
CA ALA A 133 -1.40 5.21 13.19
C ALA A 133 -1.61 4.92 14.68
N LYS A 134 -0.89 5.63 15.54
CA LYS A 134 -1.01 5.46 17.00
C LYS A 134 -2.11 6.35 17.56
N ARG A 135 -2.87 5.83 18.55
CA ARG A 135 -3.76 6.66 19.34
C ARG A 135 -2.96 7.68 20.13
N ASN A 136 -3.39 8.93 20.10
CA ASN A 136 -2.87 9.94 21.03
C ASN A 136 -3.66 9.83 22.35
N LEU A 137 -3.02 9.42 23.41
CA LEU A 137 -3.67 9.22 24.72
C LEU A 137 -3.77 10.54 25.53
N GLU A 138 -3.12 11.62 25.06
CA GLU A 138 -2.99 12.90 25.77
C GLU A 138 -3.80 14.05 25.14
N GLY A 139 -4.52 13.78 24.05
CA GLY A 139 -5.26 14.79 23.27
C GLY A 139 -6.77 14.54 23.24
N PRO A 140 -7.56 15.49 22.70
CA PRO A 140 -8.96 15.26 22.41
C PRO A 140 -9.12 14.06 21.49
N GLU A 141 -10.30 13.40 21.56
CA GLU A 141 -10.58 12.17 20.83
C GLU A 141 -9.95 12.16 19.43
N ASP A 142 -9.03 11.23 19.25
CA ASP A 142 -8.31 11.08 18.02
C ASP A 142 -9.24 10.62 16.92
N GLY A 143 -9.58 11.54 16.02
CA GLY A 143 -10.28 11.18 14.81
C GLY A 143 -9.52 10.10 14.05
N HIS A 144 -10.25 9.17 13.46
CA HIS A 144 -9.70 8.08 12.62
C HIS A 144 -9.25 8.58 11.23
N LEU A 145 -9.54 9.82 10.86
CA LEU A 145 -9.09 10.44 9.61
C LEU A 145 -7.69 11.03 9.79
N ARG A 146 -6.66 10.16 9.75
CA ARG A 146 -5.26 10.56 9.93
C ARG A 146 -4.56 10.75 8.59
N PRO A 147 -3.83 11.85 8.40
CA PRO A 147 -2.94 11.99 7.25
C PRO A 147 -1.78 10.99 7.35
N GLY A 148 -1.22 10.60 6.19
CA GLY A 148 -0.15 9.60 6.14
C GLY A 148 1.11 9.96 6.93
N LYS A 149 1.37 11.26 7.19
CA LYS A 149 2.49 11.70 8.03
C LYS A 149 2.38 11.23 9.49
N ASP A 150 1.17 10.90 9.95
CA ASP A 150 0.91 10.41 11.31
C ASP A 150 1.08 8.89 11.43
N TYR A 151 1.33 8.19 10.32
CA TYR A 151 1.62 6.76 10.37
C TYR A 151 2.94 6.51 11.11
N ILE A 152 2.95 5.44 11.90
CA ILE A 152 4.16 4.94 12.58
C ILE A 152 4.77 3.76 11.83
N ALA A 153 3.97 3.10 11.00
CA ALA A 153 4.38 2.04 10.10
C ALA A 153 3.39 1.93 8.94
N ALA A 154 3.88 1.45 7.81
CA ALA A 154 3.06 1.03 6.68
C ALA A 154 3.69 -0.21 6.04
N GLY A 155 2.87 -1.17 5.62
CA GLY A 155 3.34 -2.44 5.08
C GLY A 155 2.59 -2.89 3.84
N MET A 156 3.27 -3.74 3.08
CA MET A 156 2.78 -4.29 1.85
C MET A 156 3.28 -5.73 1.67
N PHE A 157 2.35 -6.66 1.44
CA PHE A 157 2.67 -8.02 1.01
C PHE A 157 2.36 -8.16 -0.47
N VAL A 158 3.30 -8.73 -1.22
CA VAL A 158 3.08 -9.12 -2.61
C VAL A 158 2.76 -10.62 -2.65
N ILE A 159 1.55 -10.94 -2.99
CA ILE A 159 0.99 -12.31 -3.06
C ILE A 159 0.98 -12.73 -4.54
N PRO A 160 1.41 -13.96 -4.91
CA PRO A 160 1.83 -15.06 -4.04
C PRO A 160 3.34 -15.16 -3.78
N THR A 161 4.13 -14.12 -4.11
CA THR A 161 5.60 -14.20 -4.08
C THR A 161 6.19 -14.35 -2.67
N GLY A 162 5.38 -14.14 -1.62
CA GLY A 162 5.85 -14.19 -0.24
C GLY A 162 6.85 -13.07 0.10
N THR A 163 6.72 -11.92 -0.57
CA THR A 163 7.55 -10.75 -0.29
C THR A 163 6.78 -9.79 0.60
N PHE A 164 7.38 -9.42 1.72
CA PHE A 164 6.86 -8.42 2.64
C PHE A 164 7.76 -7.20 2.70
N THR A 165 7.19 -6.02 2.54
CA THR A 165 7.88 -4.74 2.70
C THR A 165 7.24 -3.96 3.84
N LEU A 166 8.07 -3.41 4.75
CA LEU A 166 7.64 -2.65 5.91
C LEU A 166 8.43 -1.35 6.01
N GLY A 167 7.76 -0.22 5.91
CA GLY A 167 8.25 1.10 6.29
C GLY A 167 8.00 1.33 7.78
N LEU A 168 9.02 1.78 8.50
CA LEU A 168 8.98 2.12 9.91
C LEU A 168 9.41 3.57 10.08
N LYS A 169 8.57 4.37 10.73
CA LYS A 169 8.85 5.80 10.95
C LYS A 169 10.23 6.00 11.57
N ASP A 170 11.06 6.83 10.92
CA ASP A 170 12.42 7.16 11.33
C ASP A 170 13.39 5.96 11.42
N ALA A 171 13.01 4.82 10.80
CA ALA A 171 13.82 3.59 10.82
C ALA A 171 14.01 2.97 9.41
N GLY A 172 13.44 3.59 8.39
CA GLY A 172 13.59 3.18 7.00
C GLY A 172 12.60 2.11 6.56
N THR A 173 12.72 1.72 5.30
CA THR A 173 11.91 0.67 4.68
C THR A 173 12.73 -0.60 4.54
N TRP A 174 12.11 -1.74 4.86
CA TRP A 174 12.75 -3.05 4.92
C TRP A 174 11.95 -4.08 4.16
N ARG A 175 12.65 -4.96 3.44
CA ARG A 175 12.08 -6.09 2.71
C ARG A 175 12.45 -7.39 3.38
N PHE A 176 11.48 -8.30 3.44
CA PHE A 176 11.59 -9.65 3.97
C PHE A 176 11.11 -10.65 2.92
N HIS A 177 11.61 -11.86 2.97
CA HIS A 177 11.15 -12.97 2.14
C HIS A 177 10.69 -14.11 3.02
N ILE A 178 9.72 -14.87 2.51
CA ILE A 178 9.24 -16.07 3.20
C ILE A 178 10.22 -17.22 2.96
N ASP A 179 10.52 -17.98 4.01
CA ASP A 179 11.34 -19.19 3.93
C ASP A 179 10.47 -20.45 3.80
N GLU A 180 11.10 -21.62 3.73
CA GLU A 180 10.44 -22.92 3.63
C GLU A 180 9.58 -23.27 4.86
N THR A 181 9.79 -22.62 5.99
CA THR A 181 9.00 -22.76 7.22
C THR A 181 7.90 -21.71 7.35
N MET A 182 7.64 -20.96 6.28
CA MET A 182 6.65 -19.88 6.24
C MET A 182 6.96 -18.71 7.21
N ASN A 183 8.21 -18.50 7.56
CA ASN A 183 8.65 -17.33 8.31
C ASN A 183 9.18 -16.25 7.38
N PHE A 184 8.92 -14.99 7.73
CA PHE A 184 9.56 -13.86 7.07
C PHE A 184 10.95 -13.66 7.68
N VAL A 185 11.95 -13.70 6.81
CA VAL A 185 13.37 -13.69 7.18
C VAL A 185 14.16 -12.71 6.32
N ARG A 186 15.42 -12.54 6.66
CA ARG A 186 16.41 -11.77 5.90
C ARG A 186 15.98 -10.32 5.70
N PRO A 187 15.90 -9.49 6.77
CA PRO A 187 15.61 -8.08 6.62
C PRO A 187 16.67 -7.42 5.73
N THR A 188 16.21 -6.85 4.63
CA THR A 188 17.05 -6.10 3.68
C THR A 188 16.55 -4.67 3.65
N ARG A 189 17.41 -3.71 4.02
CA ARG A 189 17.06 -2.29 3.93
C ARG A 189 16.87 -1.90 2.47
N MET A 190 15.73 -1.26 2.20
CA MET A 190 15.40 -0.71 0.89
C MET A 190 15.79 0.76 0.85
N THR A 191 16.55 1.13 -0.16
CA THR A 191 16.88 2.52 -0.48
C THR A 191 16.67 2.68 -1.97
N LEU A 192 15.95 3.71 -2.38
CA LEU A 192 15.71 3.97 -3.80
C LEU A 192 17.05 4.21 -4.51
N PRO A 193 17.33 3.48 -5.62
CA PRO A 193 18.59 3.64 -6.37
C PRO A 193 18.71 5.04 -6.95
N GLU A 194 19.92 5.61 -6.87
CA GLU A 194 20.24 6.91 -7.48
C GLU A 194 20.63 6.77 -8.97
N ASP A 195 21.09 5.59 -9.40
CA ASP A 195 21.47 5.33 -10.80
C ASP A 195 20.22 5.25 -11.67
N LYS A 196 20.07 6.24 -12.55
CA LYS A 196 18.94 6.38 -13.46
C LYS A 196 18.85 5.32 -14.55
N LYS A 197 19.91 4.53 -14.78
CA LYS A 197 19.93 3.49 -15.83
C LYS A 197 18.92 2.38 -15.58
N GLU A 198 18.66 2.07 -14.29
CA GLU A 198 17.75 1.01 -13.89
C GLU A 198 16.32 1.53 -13.61
N TRP A 199 16.10 2.84 -13.72
CA TRP A 199 14.81 3.44 -13.37
C TRP A 199 13.72 3.00 -14.32
N GLU A 200 12.54 2.80 -13.76
CA GLU A 200 11.35 2.36 -14.46
C GLU A 200 10.23 3.40 -14.38
N LEU A 201 9.41 3.49 -15.43
CA LEU A 201 8.12 4.15 -15.40
C LEU A 201 7.01 3.10 -15.39
N SER A 202 6.07 3.24 -14.47
CA SER A 202 4.91 2.37 -14.35
C SER A 202 3.62 3.18 -14.32
N PHE A 203 2.74 2.98 -15.30
CA PHE A 203 1.40 3.57 -15.36
C PHE A 203 0.52 2.83 -16.36
N ASN A 204 -0.80 2.99 -16.28
CA ASN A 204 -1.70 2.43 -17.26
C ASN A 204 -1.62 3.21 -18.59
N ALA A 205 -0.87 2.69 -19.54
CA ALA A 205 -0.66 3.31 -20.85
C ALA A 205 -1.96 3.48 -21.65
N SER A 206 -2.97 2.63 -21.45
CA SER A 206 -4.27 2.74 -22.14
C SER A 206 -5.03 4.01 -21.75
N ASN A 207 -4.75 4.57 -20.57
CA ASN A 207 -5.37 5.81 -20.08
C ASN A 207 -4.56 7.06 -20.44
N ARG A 208 -3.41 6.94 -21.11
CA ARG A 208 -2.48 8.05 -21.39
C ARG A 208 -3.19 9.30 -21.93
N TYR A 209 -4.06 9.13 -22.92
CA TYR A 209 -4.77 10.24 -23.59
C TYR A 209 -5.93 10.82 -22.78
N THR A 210 -6.22 10.25 -21.63
CA THR A 210 -7.27 10.72 -20.70
C THR A 210 -6.72 11.58 -19.56
N TYR A 211 -5.39 11.64 -19.41
CA TYR A 211 -4.73 12.46 -18.40
C TYR A 211 -4.75 13.95 -18.79
N SER A 212 -4.37 14.83 -17.86
CA SER A 212 -4.20 16.25 -18.16
C SER A 212 -3.11 16.48 -19.20
N GLU A 213 -3.21 17.55 -20.00
CA GLU A 213 -2.20 17.88 -21.04
C GLU A 213 -0.80 18.00 -20.46
N LYS A 214 -0.66 18.55 -19.24
CA LYS A 214 0.62 18.65 -18.54
C LYS A 214 1.25 17.26 -18.33
N VAL A 215 0.46 16.30 -17.85
CA VAL A 215 0.91 14.93 -17.60
C VAL A 215 1.22 14.21 -18.91
N GLN A 216 0.38 14.36 -19.93
CA GLN A 216 0.64 13.77 -21.25
C GLN A 216 1.95 14.27 -21.84
N LYS A 217 2.20 15.57 -21.77
CA LYS A 217 3.45 16.20 -22.24
C LYS A 217 4.65 15.66 -21.47
N TRP A 218 4.57 15.62 -20.13
CA TRP A 218 5.64 15.09 -19.30
C TRP A 218 5.96 13.63 -19.64
N ILE A 219 4.95 12.79 -19.86
CA ILE A 219 5.12 11.40 -20.29
C ILE A 219 5.87 11.34 -21.63
N ALA A 220 5.42 12.11 -22.64
CA ALA A 220 6.04 12.12 -23.96
C ALA A 220 7.53 12.52 -23.94
N GLU A 221 7.91 13.43 -23.04
CA GLU A 221 9.29 13.91 -22.87
C GLU A 221 10.19 12.93 -22.10
N ASN A 222 9.60 11.99 -21.35
CA ASN A 222 10.33 11.14 -20.41
C ASN A 222 10.24 9.63 -20.70
N GLU A 223 9.19 9.14 -21.35
CA GLU A 223 8.97 7.69 -21.52
C GLU A 223 10.10 6.96 -22.27
N SER A 224 10.79 7.64 -23.18
CA SER A 224 11.92 7.05 -23.91
C SER A 224 13.22 6.93 -23.09
N LYS A 225 13.27 7.57 -21.92
CA LYS A 225 14.47 7.61 -21.06
C LYS A 225 14.54 6.44 -20.10
N TYR A 226 13.41 5.77 -19.83
CA TYR A 226 13.24 4.77 -18.77
C TYR A 226 12.54 3.52 -19.29
N ALA A 227 12.78 2.38 -18.67
CA ALA A 227 12.06 1.16 -18.98
C ALA A 227 10.61 1.24 -18.54
N PHE A 228 9.66 0.94 -19.43
CA PHE A 228 8.24 0.88 -19.09
C PHE A 228 7.87 -0.50 -18.54
N ARG A 229 7.22 -0.51 -17.37
CA ARG A 229 6.70 -1.73 -16.71
C ARG A 229 5.38 -1.43 -16.05
N TYR A 230 4.39 -2.31 -16.19
CA TYR A 230 3.07 -2.17 -15.55
C TYR A 230 2.43 -3.54 -15.35
N LEU A 231 2.10 -3.87 -14.12
CA LEU A 231 1.44 -5.13 -13.70
C LEU A 231 -0.05 -4.97 -13.48
N GLY A 232 -0.50 -3.75 -13.18
CA GLY A 232 -1.90 -3.44 -12.88
C GLY A 232 -2.33 -3.75 -11.45
N ALA A 233 -1.37 -3.92 -10.54
CA ALA A 233 -1.58 -3.97 -9.10
C ALA A 233 -0.58 -3.03 -8.42
N LEU A 234 -1.05 -2.12 -7.57
CA LEU A 234 -0.22 -1.10 -6.92
C LEU A 234 0.94 -1.73 -6.16
N ALA A 235 0.68 -2.80 -5.41
CA ALA A 235 1.70 -3.48 -4.63
C ALA A 235 2.85 -4.01 -5.50
N GLY A 236 2.53 -4.68 -6.60
CA GLY A 236 3.54 -5.23 -7.52
C GLY A 236 4.31 -4.16 -8.26
N ASP A 237 3.62 -3.14 -8.78
CA ASP A 237 4.20 -2.03 -9.51
C ASP A 237 5.11 -1.17 -8.60
N PHE A 238 4.64 -0.83 -7.41
CA PHE A 238 5.42 -0.05 -6.45
C PHE A 238 6.61 -0.84 -5.88
N HIS A 239 6.46 -2.16 -5.69
CA HIS A 239 7.59 -3.01 -5.27
C HIS A 239 8.76 -2.94 -6.26
N ARG A 240 8.47 -2.93 -7.57
CA ARG A 240 9.50 -2.75 -8.61
C ARG A 240 10.17 -1.39 -8.50
N VAL A 241 9.39 -0.32 -8.33
CA VAL A 241 9.93 1.04 -8.15
C VAL A 241 10.84 1.13 -6.92
N LEU A 242 10.46 0.51 -5.80
CA LEU A 242 11.33 0.45 -4.61
C LEU A 242 12.65 -0.28 -4.88
N ALA A 243 12.64 -1.32 -5.73
CA ALA A 243 13.82 -2.12 -6.03
C ALA A 243 14.73 -1.46 -7.05
N ASN A 244 14.16 -0.91 -8.13
CA ASN A 244 14.89 -0.44 -9.30
C ASN A 244 14.98 1.09 -9.40
N GLY A 245 14.19 1.82 -8.59
CA GLY A 245 13.99 3.25 -8.74
C GLY A 245 13.03 3.59 -9.89
N GLY A 246 12.84 4.88 -10.12
CA GLY A 246 11.89 5.37 -11.11
C GLY A 246 10.61 5.89 -10.49
N MET A 247 9.46 5.74 -11.17
CA MET A 247 8.18 6.28 -10.70
C MET A 247 7.00 5.39 -11.10
N PHE A 248 6.13 5.09 -10.15
CA PHE A 248 4.77 4.65 -10.40
C PHE A 248 3.85 5.86 -10.44
N MET A 249 2.94 5.90 -11.43
CA MET A 249 1.94 6.96 -11.58
C MET A 249 0.55 6.38 -11.73
N TYR A 250 -0.39 6.99 -11.01
CA TYR A 250 -1.82 6.79 -11.22
C TYR A 250 -2.52 8.15 -11.30
N PRO A 251 -2.37 8.87 -12.46
CA PRO A 251 -2.89 10.22 -12.64
C PRO A 251 -4.41 10.29 -12.60
N ALA A 252 -4.94 11.48 -12.38
CA ALA A 252 -6.35 11.78 -12.56
C ALA A 252 -6.78 11.57 -14.02
N ILE A 253 -7.98 11.03 -14.22
CA ILE A 253 -8.61 10.88 -15.54
C ILE A 253 -9.55 12.06 -15.75
N VAL A 254 -9.21 12.97 -16.64
CA VAL A 254 -9.95 14.23 -16.85
C VAL A 254 -10.50 14.39 -18.26
N ASN A 255 -9.94 13.69 -19.26
CA ASN A 255 -10.29 13.80 -20.68
C ASN A 255 -10.81 12.49 -21.27
N HIS A 256 -11.53 11.67 -20.50
CA HIS A 256 -12.05 10.41 -21.01
C HIS A 256 -13.18 10.67 -22.03
N PRO A 257 -13.22 9.99 -23.22
CA PRO A 257 -14.29 10.14 -24.22
C PRO A 257 -15.71 9.94 -23.66
N ASN A 258 -15.85 9.08 -22.65
CA ASN A 258 -17.06 8.99 -21.85
C ASN A 258 -16.87 9.78 -20.54
N PRO A 259 -17.51 10.95 -20.34
CA PRO A 259 -17.34 11.79 -19.16
C PRO A 259 -17.64 11.08 -17.82
N LYS A 260 -18.52 10.07 -17.83
CA LYS A 260 -18.84 9.27 -16.63
C LYS A 260 -17.63 8.47 -16.09
N LYS A 261 -16.62 8.25 -16.93
CA LYS A 261 -15.38 7.57 -16.57
C LYS A 261 -14.28 8.53 -16.09
N ASN A 262 -14.52 9.84 -16.12
CA ASN A 262 -13.60 10.79 -15.50
C ASN A 262 -13.47 10.52 -14.00
N ARG A 263 -12.25 10.70 -13.50
CA ARG A 263 -11.86 10.56 -12.09
C ARG A 263 -10.93 11.73 -11.75
N PRO A 264 -11.46 12.95 -11.63
CA PRO A 264 -10.63 14.15 -11.42
C PRO A 264 -9.87 14.11 -10.09
N ASP A 265 -10.43 13.43 -9.09
CA ASP A 265 -9.78 13.21 -7.80
C ASP A 265 -8.82 11.99 -7.82
N GLY A 266 -8.61 11.36 -8.98
CA GLY A 266 -7.86 10.10 -9.07
C GLY A 266 -8.72 8.86 -8.81
N LYS A 267 -8.09 7.69 -8.79
CA LYS A 267 -8.76 6.39 -8.56
C LYS A 267 -8.33 5.72 -7.25
N LEU A 268 -7.06 5.85 -6.86
CA LEU A 268 -6.55 5.24 -5.64
C LEU A 268 -7.16 5.89 -4.39
N ARG A 269 -7.23 5.13 -3.31
CA ARG A 269 -7.73 5.63 -2.02
C ARG A 269 -6.56 6.20 -1.22
N LEU A 270 -6.80 7.37 -0.62
CA LEU A 270 -5.75 8.11 0.07
C LEU A 270 -5.17 7.33 1.25
N MET A 271 -6.02 6.76 2.13
CA MET A 271 -5.59 6.29 3.44
C MET A 271 -4.94 4.90 3.40
N TYR A 272 -5.46 3.96 2.63
CA TYR A 272 -5.01 2.56 2.69
C TYR A 272 -4.25 2.08 1.45
N GLU A 273 -4.13 2.92 0.40
CA GLU A 273 -3.30 2.67 -0.78
C GLU A 273 -2.22 3.75 -0.92
N ALA A 274 -2.59 4.99 -1.30
CA ALA A 274 -1.63 6.04 -1.65
C ALA A 274 -0.73 6.45 -0.48
N ALA A 275 -1.29 6.67 0.72
CA ALA A 275 -0.50 7.05 1.90
C ALA A 275 0.39 5.91 2.39
N VAL A 276 -0.03 4.64 2.20
CA VAL A 276 0.76 3.46 2.56
C VAL A 276 2.05 3.41 1.74
N VAL A 277 1.94 3.45 0.40
CA VAL A 277 3.11 3.40 -0.48
C VAL A 277 3.95 4.69 -0.38
N ALA A 278 3.31 5.86 -0.21
CA ALA A 278 4.01 7.12 0.00
C ALA A 278 4.86 7.11 1.28
N PHE A 279 4.33 6.52 2.36
CA PHE A 279 5.06 6.38 3.62
C PHE A 279 6.30 5.49 3.44
N MET A 280 6.13 4.31 2.86
CA MET A 280 7.25 3.39 2.58
C MET A 280 8.27 4.04 1.64
N CYS A 281 7.81 4.75 0.62
CA CYS A 281 8.67 5.45 -0.34
C CYS A 281 9.54 6.51 0.35
N ARG A 282 8.94 7.35 1.21
CA ARG A 282 9.66 8.35 1.99
C ARG A 282 10.72 7.74 2.90
N GLU A 283 10.37 6.67 3.63
CA GLU A 283 11.31 5.96 4.49
C GLU A 283 12.43 5.24 3.71
N ALA A 284 12.29 5.08 2.39
CA ALA A 284 13.31 4.59 1.46
C ALA A 284 14.09 5.71 0.75
N GLY A 285 13.85 6.98 1.09
CA GLY A 285 14.54 8.13 0.49
C GLY A 285 13.88 8.73 -0.77
N GLY A 286 12.68 8.26 -1.12
CA GLY A 286 11.87 8.82 -2.21
C GLY A 286 10.83 9.85 -1.76
N ASP A 287 9.85 10.11 -2.61
CA ASP A 287 8.74 11.02 -2.31
C ASP A 287 7.46 10.60 -3.05
N ALA A 288 6.34 11.28 -2.74
CA ALA A 288 5.06 11.06 -3.40
C ALA A 288 4.21 12.34 -3.38
N VAL A 289 3.54 12.63 -4.52
CA VAL A 289 2.63 13.78 -4.65
C VAL A 289 1.32 13.38 -5.30
N ASP A 290 0.29 14.21 -5.08
CA ASP A 290 -1.00 14.13 -5.76
C ASP A 290 -1.02 14.93 -7.08
N GLU A 291 -2.19 15.02 -7.74
CA GLU A 291 -2.37 15.75 -9.00
C GLU A 291 -2.10 17.27 -8.89
N THR A 292 -2.06 17.84 -7.68
CA THR A 292 -1.73 19.26 -7.44
C THR A 292 -0.26 19.49 -7.14
N GLY A 293 0.53 18.41 -7.06
CA GLY A 293 1.91 18.42 -6.58
C GLY A 293 2.03 18.58 -5.05
N THR A 294 0.94 18.33 -4.31
CA THR A 294 0.95 18.31 -2.85
C THR A 294 1.49 16.97 -2.36
N PRO A 295 2.42 16.95 -1.38
CA PRO A 295 2.90 15.69 -0.81
C PRO A 295 1.75 14.85 -0.23
N ILE A 296 1.60 13.62 -0.68
CA ILE A 296 0.52 12.69 -0.27
C ILE A 296 0.40 12.58 1.25
N LEU A 297 1.52 12.48 1.94
CA LEU A 297 1.53 12.31 3.39
C LEU A 297 1.00 13.53 4.17
N ASN A 298 0.92 14.70 3.53
CA ASN A 298 0.39 15.92 4.14
C ASN A 298 -1.11 16.14 3.85
N VAL A 299 -1.69 15.35 2.94
CA VAL A 299 -3.11 15.47 2.60
C VAL A 299 -3.96 15.01 3.79
N GLN A 300 -4.76 15.93 4.34
CA GLN A 300 -5.72 15.60 5.41
C GLN A 300 -6.93 14.87 4.82
N PRO A 301 -7.19 13.62 5.19
CA PRO A 301 -8.40 12.91 4.76
C PRO A 301 -9.67 13.62 5.24
N LYS A 302 -10.66 13.72 4.36
CA LYS A 302 -11.99 14.28 4.67
C LYS A 302 -13.06 13.19 4.83
N LYS A 303 -12.77 11.99 4.33
CA LYS A 303 -13.62 10.79 4.41
C LYS A 303 -12.78 9.52 4.25
N HIS A 304 -13.29 8.37 4.69
CA HIS A 304 -12.57 7.09 4.68
C HIS A 304 -12.09 6.66 3.29
N HIS A 305 -12.97 6.77 2.30
CA HIS A 305 -12.69 6.37 0.91
C HIS A 305 -12.34 7.58 0.03
N GLN A 306 -11.67 8.58 0.60
CA GLN A 306 -11.17 9.71 -0.21
C GLN A 306 -10.24 9.19 -1.29
N ARG A 307 -10.52 9.57 -2.52
CA ARG A 307 -9.68 9.25 -3.69
C ARG A 307 -8.57 10.28 -3.85
N THR A 308 -7.50 9.84 -4.51
CA THR A 308 -6.38 10.69 -4.90
C THR A 308 -5.71 10.14 -6.16
N ALA A 309 -5.12 11.03 -6.95
CA ALA A 309 -4.08 10.66 -7.89
C ALA A 309 -2.78 10.40 -7.12
N LEU A 310 -1.85 9.69 -7.72
CA LEU A 310 -0.59 9.33 -7.10
C LEU A 310 0.56 9.36 -8.10
N TYR A 311 1.64 10.02 -7.69
CA TYR A 311 2.97 9.95 -8.31
C TYR A 311 3.95 9.61 -7.20
N VAL A 312 4.59 8.43 -7.23
CA VAL A 312 5.43 7.92 -6.13
C VAL A 312 6.70 7.27 -6.67
N GLY A 313 7.85 7.55 -6.07
CA GLY A 313 9.12 6.97 -6.48
C GLY A 313 10.35 7.79 -6.16
N SER A 314 11.35 7.74 -7.05
CA SER A 314 12.63 8.42 -6.91
C SER A 314 12.45 9.93 -6.85
N LYS A 315 12.98 10.53 -5.78
CA LYS A 315 12.77 11.95 -5.48
C LYS A 315 13.03 12.89 -6.67
N PRO A 316 14.08 12.76 -7.50
CA PRO A 316 14.28 13.66 -8.63
C PRO A 316 13.15 13.63 -9.67
N LEU A 317 12.53 12.45 -9.92
CA LEU A 317 11.37 12.37 -10.82
C LEU A 317 10.12 12.97 -10.19
N ILE A 318 9.93 12.76 -8.88
CA ILE A 318 8.80 13.34 -8.16
C ILE A 318 8.91 14.87 -8.09
N ASP A 319 10.10 15.41 -7.83
CA ASP A 319 10.34 16.87 -7.84
C ASP A 319 10.07 17.46 -9.24
N ASP A 320 10.43 16.73 -10.30
CA ASP A 320 10.23 17.19 -11.68
C ASP A 320 8.75 17.21 -12.06
N ILE A 321 8.03 16.11 -11.87
CA ILE A 321 6.59 16.07 -12.16
C ILE A 321 5.79 17.03 -11.25
N ALA A 322 6.16 17.16 -9.98
CA ALA A 322 5.50 18.10 -9.06
C ALA A 322 5.61 19.57 -9.53
N ARG A 323 6.76 19.95 -10.13
CA ARG A 323 6.95 21.28 -10.73
C ARG A 323 5.98 21.47 -11.90
N VAL A 324 5.82 20.47 -12.76
CA VAL A 324 4.89 20.50 -13.90
C VAL A 324 3.43 20.58 -13.42
N LEU A 325 3.08 19.85 -12.36
CA LEU A 325 1.72 19.83 -11.80
C LEU A 325 1.33 21.18 -11.18
N ARG A 326 2.26 21.84 -10.52
CA ARG A 326 2.03 23.17 -9.89
C ARG A 326 1.90 24.32 -10.92
N GLY A 327 2.39 24.14 -12.13
CA GLY A 327 2.28 25.10 -13.23
C GLY A 327 3.39 26.01 -13.40
#